data_9b899b7c31bd90171660f461fee62664
#
_entry.id   9b899b7c31bd90171660f461fee62664
#
_cell.length_a   1.000
_cell.length_b   1.000
_cell.length_c   1.000
_cell.angle_alpha   90.00
_cell.angle_beta   90.00
_cell.angle_gamma   90.00
#
_symmetry.space_group_name_H-M   'P 1'
#
loop_
_entity.id
_entity.type
_entity.pdbx_description
1 polymer ?
#
loop_
_entity_poly.entity_id
_entity_poly.type
_entity_poly.pdbx_seq_one_letter_code
_entity_poly.pdbx_strand_id
1 'polypeptide(L)'
;AEIKIGNPAAGDGMLYGPLIGERFYRRFMEHYALGRESGAKLLTTEGRISSANKPAGFVGDPDHGYYVFPAVWDGVRIESKIAQTEVFGPTINLITVDGLDEAIKAANGTPYGLSSACYTNDARAILRFKTEIKAGMTSINNSTSGAEAHLPFGGCGWSGNGTRESGVWVLDA
;
A
#
# COMPACT_ATOMS: atom_id res chain seq x y z
N ALA A 1 -9.92 -9.74 -12.38
CA ALA A 1 -9.89 -10.80 -11.37
C ALA A 1 -10.64 -10.29 -10.15
N GLU A 2 -11.56 -11.05 -9.62
CA GLU A 2 -12.23 -10.71 -8.37
C GLU A 2 -11.26 -10.90 -7.21
N ILE A 3 -11.17 -9.90 -6.35
CA ILE A 3 -10.37 -9.97 -5.13
C ILE A 3 -11.14 -10.85 -4.13
N LYS A 4 -10.56 -11.98 -3.75
CA LYS A 4 -11.13 -12.85 -2.72
C LYS A 4 -10.73 -12.35 -1.33
N ILE A 5 -11.74 -12.08 -0.52
CA ILE A 5 -11.60 -11.63 0.87
C ILE A 5 -12.17 -12.72 1.76
N GLY A 6 -11.54 -12.99 2.88
CA GLY A 6 -12.07 -13.97 3.81
C GLY A 6 -11.07 -14.43 4.86
N ASN A 7 -11.42 -15.51 5.54
CA ASN A 7 -10.52 -16.14 6.50
C ASN A 7 -9.35 -16.84 5.78
N PRO A 8 -8.09 -16.41 5.97
CA PRO A 8 -6.94 -17.01 5.30
C PRO A 8 -6.75 -18.50 5.62
N ALA A 9 -7.24 -18.97 6.77
CA ALA A 9 -7.17 -20.38 7.15
C ALA A 9 -8.24 -21.26 6.48
N ALA A 10 -9.23 -20.67 5.79
CA ALA A 10 -10.35 -21.41 5.22
C ALA A 10 -10.14 -21.88 3.78
N GLY A 11 -9.00 -21.57 3.15
CA GLY A 11 -8.69 -22.05 1.80
C GLY A 11 -7.70 -21.16 1.03
N ASP A 12 -7.25 -21.67 -0.10
CA ASP A 12 -6.28 -21.01 -0.97
C ASP A 12 -6.90 -19.85 -1.76
N GLY A 13 -6.06 -18.87 -2.07
CA GLY A 13 -6.38 -17.76 -2.97
C GLY A 13 -7.08 -16.59 -2.30
N MET A 14 -7.14 -16.53 -0.97
CA MET A 14 -7.53 -15.30 -0.25
C MET A 14 -6.46 -14.24 -0.42
N LEU A 15 -6.82 -13.08 -0.97
CA LEU A 15 -5.87 -11.98 -1.16
C LEU A 15 -5.59 -11.26 0.16
N TYR A 16 -6.61 -11.05 0.98
CA TYR A 16 -6.42 -10.53 2.33
C TYR A 16 -7.49 -11.00 3.32
N GLY A 17 -7.11 -11.01 4.59
CA GLY A 17 -7.92 -11.37 5.75
C GLY A 17 -8.41 -10.15 6.53
N PRO A 18 -8.74 -10.34 7.82
CA PRO A 18 -9.15 -9.25 8.70
C PRO A 18 -7.96 -8.37 9.08
N LEU A 19 -8.23 -7.14 9.48
CA LEU A 19 -7.24 -6.32 10.17
C LEU A 19 -6.88 -6.97 11.52
N ILE A 20 -5.64 -6.76 11.96
CA ILE A 20 -5.05 -7.48 13.11
C ILE A 20 -5.77 -7.23 14.45
N GLY A 21 -6.57 -6.16 14.56
CA GLY A 21 -7.30 -5.86 15.78
C GLY A 21 -8.05 -4.54 15.73
N GLU A 22 -8.80 -4.25 16.78
CA GLU A 22 -9.69 -3.11 16.90
C GLU A 22 -8.99 -1.76 16.69
N ARG A 23 -7.78 -1.59 17.21
CA ARG A 23 -6.98 -0.37 17.03
C ARG A 23 -6.73 -0.06 15.56
N PHE A 24 -6.37 -1.08 14.76
CA PHE A 24 -6.14 -0.95 13.33
C PHE A 24 -7.44 -0.73 12.56
N TYR A 25 -8.51 -1.38 12.98
CA TYR A 25 -9.84 -1.15 12.43
C TYR A 25 -10.29 0.30 12.63
N ARG A 26 -10.18 0.85 13.85
CA ARG A 26 -10.54 2.25 14.12
C ARG A 26 -9.71 3.21 13.27
N ARG A 27 -8.39 3.01 13.21
CA ARG A 27 -7.49 3.81 12.37
C ARG A 27 -7.86 3.74 10.89
N PHE A 28 -8.23 2.56 10.39
CA PHE A 28 -8.70 2.40 9.02
C PHE A 28 -10.03 3.14 8.79
N MET A 29 -10.95 3.10 9.73
CA MET A 29 -12.22 3.85 9.63
C MET A 29 -12.01 5.39 9.66
N GLU A 30 -11.06 5.87 10.46
CA GLU A 30 -10.66 7.29 10.47
C GLU A 30 -10.09 7.73 9.10
N HIS A 31 -9.46 6.83 8.37
CA HIS A 31 -8.95 7.11 7.02
C HIS A 31 -10.05 7.52 6.03
N TYR A 32 -11.26 7.02 6.17
CA TYR A 32 -12.38 7.49 5.35
C TYR A 32 -12.72 8.97 5.59
N ALA A 33 -12.62 9.44 6.84
CA ALA A 33 -12.78 10.86 7.15
C ALA A 33 -11.69 11.71 6.49
N LEU A 34 -10.42 11.27 6.57
CA LEU A 34 -9.30 11.94 5.92
C LEU A 34 -9.46 12.02 4.39
N GLY A 35 -9.98 10.94 3.77
CA GLY A 35 -10.28 10.93 2.34
C GLY A 35 -11.31 11.99 1.94
N ARG A 36 -12.40 12.06 2.67
CA ARG A 36 -13.45 13.07 2.45
C ARG A 36 -12.94 14.50 2.68
N GLU A 37 -12.21 14.73 3.76
CA GLU A 37 -11.61 16.05 4.08
C GLU A 37 -10.62 16.51 2.99
N SER A 38 -9.92 15.57 2.35
CA SER A 38 -9.00 15.86 1.26
C SER A 38 -9.71 16.24 -0.06
N GLY A 39 -11.02 16.03 -0.15
CA GLY A 39 -11.79 16.18 -1.39
C GLY A 39 -11.61 15.02 -2.39
N ALA A 40 -10.95 13.94 -1.98
CA ALA A 40 -10.77 12.76 -2.82
C ALA A 40 -12.09 11.97 -2.97
N LYS A 41 -12.22 11.28 -4.10
CA LYS A 41 -13.40 10.46 -4.41
C LYS A 41 -13.12 8.99 -4.06
N LEU A 42 -13.95 8.41 -3.20
CA LEU A 42 -13.92 6.97 -2.95
C LEU A 42 -14.54 6.22 -4.15
N LEU A 43 -13.79 5.29 -4.72
CA LEU A 43 -14.22 4.48 -5.88
C LEU A 43 -14.81 3.12 -5.49
N THR A 44 -14.71 2.73 -4.21
CA THR A 44 -15.12 1.43 -3.70
C THR A 44 -16.22 1.56 -2.65
N THR A 45 -16.76 0.42 -2.21
CA THR A 45 -17.69 0.38 -1.07
C THR A 45 -16.96 0.79 0.21
N GLU A 46 -17.63 1.59 1.04
CA GLU A 46 -17.10 2.01 2.34
C GLU A 46 -17.50 1.04 3.45
N GLY A 47 -16.60 0.85 4.41
CA GLY A 47 -16.93 0.37 5.74
C GLY A 47 -16.54 -1.07 6.04
N ARG A 48 -17.15 -1.57 7.11
CA ARG A 48 -16.95 -2.93 7.61
C ARG A 48 -17.71 -3.94 6.75
N ILE A 49 -17.08 -5.08 6.50
CA ILE A 49 -17.76 -6.25 5.96
C ILE A 49 -18.40 -7.03 7.12
N SER A 50 -19.67 -7.36 6.99
CA SER A 50 -20.48 -8.10 7.94
C SER A 50 -21.33 -9.14 7.20
N SER A 51 -22.04 -9.99 7.92
CA SER A 51 -22.99 -10.94 7.33
C SER A 51 -24.08 -10.27 6.50
N ALA A 52 -24.41 -9.00 6.79
CA ALA A 52 -25.43 -8.22 6.08
C ALA A 52 -24.98 -7.69 4.72
N ASN A 53 -23.67 -7.50 4.49
CA ASN A 53 -23.13 -6.84 3.29
C ASN A 53 -21.92 -7.53 2.68
N LYS A 54 -21.59 -8.75 3.09
CA LYS A 54 -20.42 -9.47 2.58
C LYS A 54 -20.48 -9.64 1.07
N PRO A 55 -19.36 -9.45 0.37
CA PRO A 55 -19.31 -9.64 -1.08
C PRO A 55 -19.50 -11.12 -1.45
N ALA A 56 -19.95 -11.35 -2.67
CA ALA A 56 -20.01 -12.69 -3.23
C ALA A 56 -18.61 -13.34 -3.19
N GLY A 57 -18.54 -14.61 -2.79
CA GLY A 57 -17.27 -15.31 -2.68
C GLY A 57 -16.49 -15.04 -1.38
N PHE A 58 -17.04 -14.27 -0.44
CA PHE A 58 -16.44 -14.14 0.90
C PHE A 58 -16.41 -15.49 1.61
N VAL A 59 -15.27 -15.86 2.17
CA VAL A 59 -15.09 -17.15 2.85
C VAL A 59 -14.93 -16.94 4.36
N GLY A 60 -15.70 -17.67 5.14
CA GLY A 60 -15.71 -17.59 6.60
C GLY A 60 -16.83 -16.70 7.16
N ASP A 61 -16.72 -16.40 8.45
CA ASP A 61 -17.66 -15.54 9.16
C ASP A 61 -17.08 -14.12 9.31
N PRO A 62 -17.66 -13.11 8.62
CA PRO A 62 -17.15 -11.75 8.67
C PRO A 62 -17.39 -11.06 10.02
N ASP A 63 -18.33 -11.56 10.83
CA ASP A 63 -18.68 -10.93 12.11
C ASP A 63 -17.66 -11.27 13.22
N HIS A 64 -16.89 -12.36 13.05
CA HIS A 64 -15.80 -12.76 13.94
C HIS A 64 -14.43 -12.12 13.63
N GLY A 65 -14.39 -11.06 12.82
CA GLY A 65 -13.13 -10.37 12.48
C GLY A 65 -13.33 -8.91 12.09
N TYR A 66 -12.22 -8.19 11.99
CA TYR A 66 -12.20 -6.80 11.55
C TYR A 66 -12.03 -6.72 10.03
N TYR A 67 -12.98 -7.29 9.29
CA TYR A 67 -12.99 -7.26 7.84
C TYR A 67 -13.51 -5.90 7.34
N VAL A 68 -12.83 -5.32 6.36
CA VAL A 68 -13.18 -4.04 5.77
C VAL A 68 -13.18 -4.12 4.24
N PHE A 69 -14.00 -3.33 3.59
CA PHE A 69 -13.87 -3.16 2.15
C PHE A 69 -12.57 -2.42 1.82
N PRO A 70 -11.86 -2.77 0.73
CA PRO A 70 -10.69 -2.00 0.31
C PRO A 70 -11.12 -0.60 -0.10
N ALA A 71 -10.32 0.39 0.30
CA ALA A 71 -10.55 1.79 -0.03
C ALA A 71 -9.64 2.21 -1.19
N VAL A 72 -10.23 2.59 -2.33
CA VAL A 72 -9.52 3.17 -3.46
C VAL A 72 -9.97 4.61 -3.62
N TRP A 73 -9.04 5.55 -3.43
CA TRP A 73 -9.28 6.97 -3.48
C TRP A 73 -8.72 7.57 -4.77
N ASP A 74 -9.52 8.35 -5.48
CA ASP A 74 -9.13 9.06 -6.70
C ASP A 74 -9.07 10.56 -6.48
N GLY A 75 -8.20 11.24 -7.25
CA GLY A 75 -7.98 12.67 -7.13
C GLY A 75 -7.26 13.10 -5.84
N VAL A 76 -6.47 12.20 -5.26
CA VAL A 76 -5.67 12.50 -4.07
C VAL A 76 -4.51 13.42 -4.44
N ARG A 77 -4.24 14.41 -3.61
CA ARG A 77 -3.06 15.29 -3.73
C ARG A 77 -1.97 14.81 -2.78
N ILE A 78 -0.72 14.86 -3.21
CA ILE A 78 0.40 14.35 -2.40
C ILE A 78 0.54 15.07 -1.05
N GLU A 79 0.22 16.35 -0.99
CA GLU A 79 0.29 17.14 0.25
C GLU A 79 -0.85 16.85 1.23
N SER A 80 -1.88 16.15 0.78
CA SER A 80 -3.04 15.85 1.61
C SER A 80 -2.70 14.86 2.73
N LYS A 81 -3.38 15.00 3.87
CA LYS A 81 -3.14 14.15 5.03
C LYS A 81 -3.35 12.67 4.74
N ILE A 82 -4.31 12.34 3.84
CA ILE A 82 -4.56 10.96 3.43
C ILE A 82 -3.35 10.34 2.69
N ALA A 83 -2.62 11.13 1.89
CA ALA A 83 -1.44 10.66 1.18
C ALA A 83 -0.20 10.53 2.09
N GLN A 84 -0.17 11.28 3.18
CA GLN A 84 0.97 11.36 4.13
C GLN A 84 0.81 10.43 5.33
N THR A 85 -0.31 9.72 5.45
CA THR A 85 -0.59 8.84 6.61
C THR A 85 -0.54 7.37 6.21
N GLU A 86 0.35 6.62 6.83
CA GLU A 86 0.40 5.16 6.70
C GLU A 86 -0.71 4.52 7.54
N VAL A 87 -1.65 3.83 6.91
CA VAL A 87 -2.89 3.34 7.57
C VAL A 87 -2.77 1.93 8.11
N PHE A 88 -1.93 1.08 7.52
CA PHE A 88 -1.86 -0.37 7.80
C PHE A 88 -3.20 -1.08 7.52
N GLY A 89 -3.73 -0.89 6.32
CA GLY A 89 -4.97 -1.49 5.87
C GLY A 89 -5.08 -1.51 4.34
N PRO A 90 -6.10 -2.15 3.77
CA PRO A 90 -6.26 -2.29 2.33
C PRO A 90 -6.73 -0.98 1.70
N THR A 91 -5.81 -0.04 1.49
CA THR A 91 -6.10 1.26 0.87
C THR A 91 -5.10 1.62 -0.21
N ILE A 92 -5.58 2.32 -1.24
CA ILE A 92 -4.80 2.85 -2.36
C ILE A 92 -5.22 4.29 -2.63
N ASN A 93 -4.26 5.18 -2.78
CA ASN A 93 -4.45 6.57 -3.19
C ASN A 93 -3.95 6.76 -4.62
N LEU A 94 -4.83 7.18 -5.53
CA LEU A 94 -4.50 7.49 -6.92
C LEU A 94 -4.19 8.98 -7.04
N ILE A 95 -2.96 9.29 -7.46
CA ILE A 95 -2.46 10.63 -7.67
C ILE A 95 -2.14 10.77 -9.16
N THR A 96 -2.90 11.62 -9.86
CA THR A 96 -2.64 11.90 -11.27
C THR A 96 -1.52 12.94 -11.40
N VAL A 97 -0.59 12.70 -12.31
CA VAL A 97 0.58 13.55 -12.57
C VAL A 97 0.80 13.74 -14.07
N ASP A 98 1.42 14.84 -14.48
CA ASP A 98 1.60 15.22 -15.89
C ASP A 98 2.89 14.66 -16.52
N GLY A 99 3.60 13.78 -15.83
CA GLY A 99 4.79 13.17 -16.37
C GLY A 99 5.75 12.62 -15.32
N LEU A 100 6.91 12.16 -15.80
CA LEU A 100 7.89 11.46 -14.96
C LEU A 100 8.48 12.36 -13.86
N ASP A 101 8.71 13.64 -14.16
CA ASP A 101 9.27 14.59 -13.17
C ASP A 101 8.34 14.76 -11.98
N GLU A 102 7.06 14.94 -12.27
CA GLU A 102 6.04 15.08 -11.24
C GLU A 102 5.79 13.75 -10.52
N ALA A 103 5.82 12.62 -11.24
CA ALA A 103 5.70 11.29 -10.64
C ALA A 103 6.81 11.03 -9.61
N ILE A 104 8.06 11.30 -9.95
CA ILE A 104 9.21 11.13 -9.04
C ILE A 104 9.10 12.11 -7.86
N LYS A 105 8.73 13.36 -8.11
CA LYS A 105 8.51 14.36 -7.06
C LYS A 105 7.41 13.91 -6.09
N ALA A 106 6.27 13.44 -6.61
CA ALA A 106 5.16 12.95 -5.79
C ALA A 106 5.56 11.71 -4.99
N ALA A 107 6.22 10.73 -5.62
CA ALA A 107 6.68 9.53 -4.93
C ALA A 107 7.70 9.84 -3.80
N ASN A 108 8.54 10.85 -3.99
CA ASN A 108 9.49 11.33 -2.97
C ASN A 108 8.88 12.30 -1.96
N GLY A 109 7.62 12.71 -2.15
CA GLY A 109 6.92 13.71 -1.34
C GLY A 109 6.31 13.18 -0.03
N THR A 110 6.68 11.98 0.40
CA THR A 110 6.25 11.34 1.65
C THR A 110 7.45 11.17 2.59
N PRO A 111 7.24 11.15 3.93
CA PRO A 111 8.33 10.86 4.88
C PRO A 111 8.78 9.39 4.86
N TYR A 112 8.04 8.51 4.19
CA TYR A 112 8.34 7.09 4.08
C TYR A 112 9.22 6.80 2.86
N GLY A 113 9.88 5.65 2.86
CA GLY A 113 10.74 5.24 1.75
C GLY A 113 11.14 3.77 1.86
N LEU A 114 10.16 2.86 2.01
CA LEU A 114 10.46 1.43 2.07
C LEU A 114 10.60 0.85 0.67
N SER A 115 9.52 0.86 -0.10
CA SER A 115 9.45 0.20 -1.40
C SER A 115 8.81 1.10 -2.44
N SER A 116 9.32 1.02 -3.67
CA SER A 116 8.79 1.73 -4.83
C SER A 116 8.80 0.85 -6.08
N ALA A 117 7.92 1.14 -7.02
CA ALA A 117 7.88 0.44 -8.30
C ALA A 117 7.59 1.42 -9.44
N CYS A 118 8.18 1.17 -10.61
CA CYS A 118 7.90 1.88 -11.84
C CYS A 118 7.55 0.90 -12.94
N TYR A 119 6.44 1.13 -13.63
CA TYR A 119 6.00 0.35 -14.78
C TYR A 119 6.19 1.18 -16.04
N THR A 120 7.18 0.83 -16.85
CA THR A 120 7.51 1.55 -18.08
C THR A 120 8.36 0.70 -19.02
N ASN A 121 8.28 0.98 -20.33
CA ASN A 121 9.16 0.42 -21.36
C ASN A 121 10.23 1.44 -21.83
N ASP A 122 10.24 2.66 -21.28
CA ASP A 122 11.24 3.67 -21.60
C ASP A 122 12.49 3.51 -20.73
N ALA A 123 13.62 3.17 -21.37
CA ALA A 123 14.89 2.97 -20.69
C ALA A 123 15.41 4.24 -19.98
N ARG A 124 15.09 5.43 -20.47
CA ARG A 124 15.46 6.70 -19.83
C ARG A 124 14.66 6.90 -18.55
N ALA A 125 13.36 6.60 -18.59
CA ALA A 125 12.51 6.65 -17.40
C ALA A 125 12.97 5.65 -16.32
N ILE A 126 13.37 4.43 -16.72
CA ILE A 126 13.94 3.44 -15.81
C ILE A 126 15.21 3.97 -15.13
N LEU A 127 16.14 4.52 -15.91
CA LEU A 127 17.40 5.04 -15.37
C LEU A 127 17.15 6.19 -14.39
N ARG A 128 16.31 7.14 -14.75
CA ARG A 128 15.94 8.27 -13.91
C ARG A 128 15.27 7.82 -12.62
N PHE A 129 14.28 6.93 -12.72
CA PHE A 129 13.61 6.38 -11.55
C PHE A 129 14.59 5.72 -10.58
N LYS A 130 15.48 4.88 -11.06
CA LYS A 130 16.52 4.23 -10.23
C LYS A 130 17.45 5.19 -9.50
N THR A 131 17.76 6.34 -10.11
CA THR A 131 18.71 7.31 -9.55
C THR A 131 18.07 8.39 -8.70
N GLU A 132 16.79 8.70 -8.94
CA GLU A 132 16.12 9.84 -8.33
C GLU A 132 15.11 9.45 -7.24
N ILE A 133 14.64 8.18 -7.20
CA ILE A 133 13.67 7.75 -6.20
C ILE A 133 14.31 7.56 -4.82
N LYS A 134 13.63 8.02 -3.78
CA LYS A 134 14.04 7.88 -2.38
C LYS A 134 13.32 6.72 -1.71
N ALA A 135 13.69 5.51 -2.08
CA ALA A 135 13.18 4.29 -1.47
C ALA A 135 14.31 3.27 -1.30
N GLY A 136 14.23 2.49 -0.24
CA GLY A 136 15.24 1.47 0.05
C GLY A 136 15.21 0.29 -0.91
N MET A 137 14.03 -0.06 -1.41
CA MET A 137 13.83 -1.09 -2.42
C MET A 137 13.11 -0.50 -3.63
N THR A 138 13.60 -0.86 -4.83
CA THR A 138 13.09 -0.30 -6.09
C THR A 138 12.88 -1.39 -7.11
N SER A 139 11.67 -1.49 -7.64
CA SER A 139 11.28 -2.48 -8.65
C SER A 139 10.96 -1.83 -9.99
N ILE A 140 11.31 -2.50 -11.08
CA ILE A 140 10.93 -2.11 -12.44
C ILE A 140 10.05 -3.19 -13.04
N ASN A 141 8.85 -2.81 -13.50
CA ASN A 141 7.85 -3.70 -14.07
C ASN A 141 7.51 -4.90 -13.16
N ASN A 142 7.60 -4.67 -11.86
CA ASN A 142 7.27 -5.64 -10.83
C ASN A 142 6.60 -4.91 -9.65
N SER A 143 5.95 -5.69 -8.76
CA SER A 143 5.24 -5.18 -7.60
C SER A 143 6.19 -4.60 -6.54
N THR A 144 5.66 -3.77 -5.65
CA THR A 144 6.30 -3.36 -4.39
C THR A 144 6.20 -4.43 -3.30
N SER A 145 5.44 -5.49 -3.52
CA SER A 145 5.32 -6.65 -2.62
C SER A 145 6.32 -7.74 -3.00
N GLY A 146 6.71 -8.57 -2.05
CA GLY A 146 7.59 -9.70 -2.31
C GLY A 146 9.07 -9.34 -2.17
N ALA A 147 9.54 -9.24 -0.93
CA ALA A 147 10.98 -9.17 -0.64
C ALA A 147 11.58 -10.57 -0.74
N GLU A 148 12.64 -10.69 -1.52
CA GLU A 148 13.40 -11.93 -1.66
C GLU A 148 14.43 -12.05 -0.52
N ALA A 149 14.50 -13.21 0.13
CA ALA A 149 15.36 -13.41 1.30
C ALA A 149 16.86 -13.23 1.03
N HIS A 150 17.28 -13.32 -0.23
CA HIS A 150 18.68 -13.12 -0.64
C HIS A 150 19.01 -11.68 -1.03
N LEU A 151 18.02 -10.80 -1.10
CA LEU A 151 18.20 -9.39 -1.43
C LEU A 151 18.18 -8.52 -0.17
N PRO A 152 18.93 -7.41 -0.15
CA PRO A 152 18.94 -6.51 0.99
C PRO A 152 17.56 -5.86 1.16
N PHE A 153 17.00 -6.00 2.36
CA PHE A 153 15.71 -5.42 2.75
C PHE A 153 15.92 -4.24 3.69
N GLY A 154 15.27 -3.14 3.45
CA GLY A 154 15.27 -1.98 4.33
C GLY A 154 14.84 -0.71 3.63
N GLY A 155 14.45 0.27 4.40
CA GLY A 155 13.93 1.56 3.96
C GLY A 155 14.80 2.75 4.33
N CYS A 156 14.34 3.93 3.97
CA CYS A 156 14.87 5.21 4.39
C CYS A 156 13.75 6.10 4.95
N GLY A 157 14.08 7.27 5.46
CA GLY A 157 13.14 8.15 6.13
C GLY A 157 12.50 7.48 7.34
N TRP A 158 11.19 7.56 7.50
CA TRP A 158 10.48 6.90 8.60
C TRP A 158 10.34 5.38 8.43
N SER A 159 10.70 4.84 7.28
CA SER A 159 10.66 3.40 6.99
C SER A 159 11.94 2.66 7.35
N GLY A 160 12.97 3.34 7.85
CA GLY A 160 14.21 2.69 8.27
C GLY A 160 15.37 3.67 8.46
N ASN A 161 16.40 3.20 9.16
CA ASN A 161 17.60 3.97 9.48
C ASN A 161 18.69 3.92 8.39
N GLY A 162 18.41 3.29 7.24
CA GLY A 162 19.37 3.12 6.16
C GLY A 162 20.16 1.80 6.18
N THR A 163 20.11 1.04 7.26
CA THR A 163 20.68 -0.32 7.29
C THR A 163 19.86 -1.27 6.42
N ARG A 164 20.48 -2.36 6.02
CA ARG A 164 19.84 -3.41 5.23
C ARG A 164 19.92 -4.73 5.96
N GLU A 165 18.75 -5.41 6.03
CA GLU A 165 18.62 -6.77 6.52
C GLU A 165 18.57 -7.75 5.34
N SER A 166 18.68 -9.03 5.60
CA SER A 166 18.68 -10.11 4.60
C SER A 166 19.87 -10.13 3.65
N GLY A 167 20.02 -11.21 2.92
CA GLY A 167 21.17 -11.46 2.08
C GLY A 167 22.48 -11.48 2.88
N VAL A 168 23.57 -11.18 2.21
CA VAL A 168 24.91 -11.13 2.83
C VAL A 168 25.09 -10.00 3.83
N TRP A 169 24.28 -8.95 3.75
CA TRP A 169 24.34 -7.77 4.61
C TRP A 169 23.92 -8.05 6.06
N VAL A 170 23.18 -9.12 6.31
CA VAL A 170 22.79 -9.51 7.68
C VAL A 170 24.00 -9.93 8.53
N LEU A 171 25.10 -10.30 7.89
CA LEU A 171 26.32 -10.70 8.58
C LEU A 171 27.16 -9.50 9.05
N ASP A 172 26.86 -8.31 8.54
CA ASP A 172 27.56 -7.05 8.84
C ASP A 172 26.78 -6.18 9.86
N ALA A 173 25.62 -6.67 10.36
CA ALA A 173 24.71 -5.92 11.23
C ALA A 173 24.95 -6.19 12.72
#